data_6b7431a4e5acd2058395460bec8508bf
#
_entry.id   6b7431a4e5acd2058395460bec8508bf
#
_cell.length_a   1.000
_cell.length_b   1.000
_cell.length_c   1.000
_cell.angle_alpha   90.00
_cell.angle_beta   90.00
_cell.angle_gamma   90.00
#
_symmetry.space_group_name_H-M   'P 1'
#
loop_
_entity.id
_entity.type
_entity.pdbx_description
1 polymer ?
#
loop_
_entity_poly.entity_id
_entity_poly.type
_entity_poly.pdbx_seq_one_letter_code
_entity_poly.pdbx_strand_id
1 'polypeptide(L)'
;NFYRGKRILVTGHTGFKGSWLSIWLHELGAEVIGVAQGSFTARDNFVLSGIGEKIKADLRADIRDGERIKAIFQEYQPEIVFHLAAQPLVRLSYDIPVETYETNVMGTIHVLEAVRSTDSVKVGVMITTDKCYENKEQIWGYRENEPMGGYDPYSSSKGACLLYTSDAADD
;
A
#
# COMPACT_ATOMS: atom_id res chain seq x y z
N ASN A 1 24.06 5.81 -2.75
CA ASN A 1 22.60 5.85 -2.71
C ASN A 1 22.07 4.44 -2.39
N PHE A 2 21.33 4.30 -1.29
CA PHE A 2 20.79 3.03 -0.78
C PHE A 2 19.85 2.34 -1.79
N TYR A 3 19.03 3.09 -2.52
CA TYR A 3 18.01 2.55 -3.41
C TYR A 3 18.49 2.15 -4.80
N ARG A 4 19.70 2.55 -5.20
CA ARG A 4 20.21 2.30 -6.55
C ARG A 4 20.27 0.80 -6.86
N GLY A 5 19.58 0.39 -7.94
CA GLY A 5 19.53 -0.99 -8.43
C GLY A 5 18.66 -1.93 -7.60
N LYS A 6 18.01 -1.45 -6.52
CA LYS A 6 17.09 -2.26 -5.75
C LYS A 6 15.75 -2.42 -6.43
N ARG A 7 15.22 -3.63 -6.41
CA ARG A 7 13.87 -3.94 -6.89
C ARG A 7 12.87 -3.55 -5.82
N ILE A 8 12.03 -2.54 -6.13
CA ILE A 8 11.08 -1.97 -5.18
C ILE A 8 9.67 -2.09 -5.74
N LEU A 9 8.81 -2.82 -5.06
CA LEU A 9 7.42 -2.95 -5.43
C LEU A 9 6.58 -1.89 -4.70
N VAL A 10 5.76 -1.16 -5.46
CA VAL A 10 4.87 -0.12 -4.95
C VAL A 10 3.43 -0.46 -5.34
N THR A 11 2.61 -0.87 -4.38
CA THR A 11 1.17 -1.00 -4.64
C THR A 11 0.49 0.36 -4.55
N GLY A 12 -0.51 0.61 -5.41
CA GLY A 12 -1.17 1.91 -5.48
C GLY A 12 -0.32 3.01 -6.13
N HIS A 13 0.64 2.64 -6.96
CA HIS A 13 1.58 3.56 -7.63
C HIS A 13 0.90 4.57 -8.57
N THR A 14 -0.32 4.33 -9.01
CA THR A 14 -1.09 5.29 -9.81
C THR A 14 -1.80 6.35 -8.99
N GLY A 15 -1.95 6.13 -7.68
CA GLY A 15 -2.57 7.09 -6.77
C GLY A 15 -1.69 8.29 -6.48
N PHE A 16 -2.23 9.29 -5.76
CA PHE A 16 -1.53 10.55 -5.49
C PHE A 16 -0.18 10.33 -4.80
N LYS A 17 -0.15 9.66 -3.66
CA LYS A 17 1.11 9.40 -2.93
C LYS A 17 2.01 8.39 -3.65
N GLY A 18 1.41 7.34 -4.22
CA GLY A 18 2.15 6.28 -4.90
C GLY A 18 2.89 6.76 -6.13
N SER A 19 2.30 7.67 -6.91
CA SER A 19 2.97 8.24 -8.08
C SER A 19 4.16 9.13 -7.71
N TRP A 20 4.04 9.98 -6.68
CA TRP A 20 5.17 10.76 -6.18
C TRP A 20 6.29 9.88 -5.63
N LEU A 21 5.94 8.85 -4.87
CA LEU A 21 6.93 7.89 -4.37
C LEU A 21 7.64 7.16 -5.51
N SER A 22 6.91 6.74 -6.54
CA SER A 22 7.48 6.07 -7.72
C SER A 22 8.44 6.97 -8.48
N ILE A 23 8.12 8.25 -8.66
CA ILE A 23 9.01 9.24 -9.25
C ILE A 23 10.29 9.35 -8.41
N TRP A 24 10.15 9.52 -7.10
CA TRP A 24 11.29 9.70 -6.21
C TRP A 24 12.21 8.48 -6.20
N LEU A 25 11.65 7.28 -6.09
CA LEU A 25 12.42 6.03 -6.14
C LEU A 25 13.14 5.85 -7.48
N HIS A 26 12.47 6.17 -8.59
CA HIS A 26 13.08 6.15 -9.92
C HIS A 26 14.29 7.10 -10.01
N GLU A 27 14.15 8.35 -9.56
CA GLU A 27 15.25 9.35 -9.54
C GLU A 27 16.40 8.89 -8.62
N LEU A 28 16.11 8.14 -7.57
CA LEU A 28 17.10 7.51 -6.70
C LEU A 28 17.75 6.27 -7.31
N GLY A 29 17.35 5.87 -8.53
CA GLY A 29 17.95 4.78 -9.29
C GLY A 29 17.44 3.40 -8.91
N ALA A 30 16.27 3.31 -8.28
CA ALA A 30 15.61 2.03 -8.00
C ALA A 30 14.95 1.44 -9.26
N GLU A 31 14.84 0.12 -9.29
CA GLU A 31 14.02 -0.62 -10.24
C GLU A 31 12.59 -0.74 -9.70
N VAL A 32 11.74 0.24 -10.03
CA VAL A 32 10.38 0.32 -9.48
C VAL A 32 9.42 -0.58 -10.24
N ILE A 33 8.70 -1.43 -9.50
CA ILE A 33 7.60 -2.27 -9.99
C ILE A 33 6.30 -1.71 -9.40
N GLY A 34 5.48 -1.10 -10.23
CA GLY A 34 4.20 -0.53 -9.82
C GLY A 34 3.05 -1.52 -10.01
N VAL A 35 2.17 -1.63 -9.01
CA VAL A 35 0.97 -2.49 -9.04
C VAL A 35 -0.25 -1.67 -8.63
N ALA A 36 -1.23 -1.51 -9.52
CA ALA A 36 -2.49 -0.83 -9.23
C ALA A 36 -3.56 -1.18 -10.27
N GLN A 37 -4.83 -0.91 -9.96
CA GLN A 37 -5.93 -1.08 -10.91
C GLN A 37 -5.84 -0.11 -12.10
N GLY A 38 -5.55 1.17 -11.84
CA GLY A 38 -5.43 2.21 -12.85
C GLY A 38 -5.39 3.61 -12.25
N SER A 39 -5.33 4.62 -13.10
CA SER A 39 -5.54 6.03 -12.74
C SER A 39 -7.01 6.38 -12.88
N PHE A 40 -7.48 7.34 -12.08
CA PHE A 40 -8.90 7.76 -12.09
C PHE A 40 -9.18 8.80 -13.17
N THR A 41 -8.24 9.69 -13.44
CA THR A 41 -8.41 10.79 -14.41
C THR A 41 -7.13 11.04 -15.21
N ALA A 42 -7.29 11.72 -16.36
CA ALA A 42 -6.17 12.20 -17.17
C ALA A 42 -5.33 13.29 -16.49
N ARG A 43 -5.81 13.84 -15.37
CA ARG A 43 -5.11 14.86 -14.58
C ARG A 43 -4.35 14.30 -13.38
N ASP A 44 -4.39 13.00 -13.18
CA ASP A 44 -3.65 12.36 -12.10
C ASP A 44 -2.14 12.53 -12.31
N ASN A 45 -1.42 12.74 -11.22
CA ASN A 45 0.04 12.94 -11.26
C ASN A 45 0.76 11.78 -11.96
N PHE A 46 0.28 10.56 -11.82
CA PHE A 46 0.80 9.40 -12.52
C PHE A 46 0.78 9.59 -14.05
N VAL A 47 -0.35 10.08 -14.59
CA VAL A 47 -0.52 10.32 -16.04
C VAL A 47 0.33 11.50 -16.49
N LEU A 48 0.24 12.65 -15.79
CA LEU A 48 0.92 13.88 -16.17
C LEU A 48 2.45 13.77 -16.12
N SER A 49 2.99 12.98 -15.20
CA SER A 49 4.43 12.76 -15.05
C SER A 49 5.01 11.77 -16.06
N GLY A 50 4.14 10.93 -16.66
CA GLY A 50 4.57 9.81 -17.51
C GLY A 50 5.45 8.80 -16.79
N ILE A 51 5.35 8.69 -15.46
CA ILE A 51 6.23 7.83 -14.67
C ILE A 51 6.04 6.35 -15.01
N GLY A 52 4.86 5.95 -15.45
CA GLY A 52 4.58 4.56 -15.86
C GLY A 52 5.49 4.06 -16.97
N GLU A 53 5.92 4.94 -17.88
CA GLU A 53 6.84 4.61 -18.97
C GLU A 53 8.32 4.53 -18.54
N LYS A 54 8.65 5.04 -17.35
CA LYS A 54 10.03 5.16 -16.84
C LYS A 54 10.36 4.08 -15.81
N ILE A 55 9.38 3.54 -15.11
CA ILE A 55 9.58 2.49 -14.12
C ILE A 55 9.80 1.12 -14.78
N LYS A 56 10.39 0.17 -14.07
CA LYS A 56 10.71 -1.16 -14.59
C LYS A 56 9.49 -1.94 -15.06
N ALA A 57 8.37 -1.81 -14.33
CA ALA A 57 7.11 -2.44 -14.71
C ALA A 57 5.92 -1.61 -14.19
N ASP A 58 4.92 -1.42 -15.04
CA ASP A 58 3.62 -0.81 -14.73
C ASP A 58 2.53 -1.88 -14.89
N LEU A 59 2.14 -2.50 -13.78
CA LEU A 59 1.26 -3.67 -13.75
C LEU A 59 -0.15 -3.28 -13.31
N ARG A 60 -1.15 -3.76 -14.07
CA ARG A 60 -2.55 -3.61 -13.72
C ARG A 60 -3.01 -4.86 -12.98
N ALA A 61 -3.28 -4.72 -11.68
CA ALA A 61 -3.80 -5.77 -10.84
C ALA A 61 -4.60 -5.21 -9.66
N ASP A 62 -5.53 -6.01 -9.18
CA ASP A 62 -6.27 -5.75 -7.96
C ASP A 62 -5.59 -6.48 -6.78
N ILE A 63 -5.34 -5.79 -5.68
CA ILE A 63 -4.75 -6.40 -4.48
C ILE A 63 -5.67 -7.44 -3.83
N ARG A 64 -6.97 -7.45 -4.17
CA ARG A 64 -7.92 -8.48 -3.74
C ARG A 64 -7.68 -9.84 -4.42
N ASP A 65 -6.99 -9.86 -5.54
CA ASP A 65 -6.56 -11.08 -6.23
C ASP A 65 -5.21 -11.56 -5.66
N GLY A 66 -5.27 -12.35 -4.60
CA GLY A 66 -4.09 -12.85 -3.90
C GLY A 66 -3.17 -13.71 -4.77
N GLU A 67 -3.74 -14.51 -5.68
CA GLU A 67 -2.94 -15.35 -6.59
C GLU A 67 -2.16 -14.48 -7.60
N ARG A 68 -2.81 -13.43 -8.11
CA ARG A 68 -2.13 -12.49 -9.00
C ARG A 68 -1.01 -11.73 -8.28
N ILE A 69 -1.27 -11.27 -7.05
CA ILE A 69 -0.24 -10.60 -6.23
C ILE A 69 0.93 -11.54 -5.97
N LYS A 70 0.68 -12.77 -5.56
CA LYS A 70 1.73 -13.78 -5.34
C LYS A 70 2.55 -14.04 -6.61
N ALA A 71 1.90 -14.17 -7.76
CA ALA A 71 2.59 -14.36 -9.06
C ALA A 71 3.51 -13.18 -9.38
N ILE A 72 3.08 -11.93 -9.15
CA ILE A 72 3.90 -10.73 -9.34
C ILE A 72 5.14 -10.76 -8.44
N PHE A 73 4.99 -11.12 -7.17
CA PHE A 73 6.14 -11.23 -6.26
C PHE A 73 7.13 -12.30 -6.69
N GLN A 74 6.64 -13.44 -7.18
CA GLN A 74 7.48 -14.52 -7.69
C GLN A 74 8.22 -14.12 -8.98
N GLU A 75 7.57 -13.38 -9.86
CA GLU A 75 8.18 -12.93 -11.12
C GLU A 75 9.25 -11.86 -10.90
N TYR A 76 8.95 -10.84 -10.09
CA TYR A 76 9.81 -9.66 -9.95
C TYR A 76 10.77 -9.71 -8.76
N GLN A 77 10.57 -10.61 -7.82
CA GLN A 77 11.45 -10.82 -6.66
C GLN A 77 11.84 -9.51 -5.97
N PRO A 78 10.87 -8.68 -5.48
CA PRO A 78 11.19 -7.40 -4.87
C PRO A 78 12.02 -7.57 -3.60
N GLU A 79 12.88 -6.58 -3.30
CA GLU A 79 13.66 -6.51 -2.06
C GLU A 79 12.98 -5.62 -1.02
N ILE A 80 12.24 -4.61 -1.48
CA ILE A 80 11.50 -3.67 -0.65
C ILE A 80 10.07 -3.55 -1.20
N VAL A 81 9.11 -3.52 -0.31
CA VAL A 81 7.69 -3.37 -0.65
C VAL A 81 7.12 -2.14 0.05
N PHE A 82 6.51 -1.24 -0.72
CA PHE A 82 5.68 -0.15 -0.21
C PHE A 82 4.22 -0.41 -0.57
N HIS A 83 3.41 -0.69 0.44
CA HIS A 83 1.99 -0.97 0.26
C HIS A 83 1.15 0.28 0.53
N LEU A 84 0.73 0.96 -0.57
CA LEU A 84 -0.10 2.16 -0.52
C LEU A 84 -1.51 1.95 -1.09
N ALA A 85 -1.76 0.83 -1.76
CA ALA A 85 -3.07 0.53 -2.32
C ALA A 85 -4.13 0.42 -1.23
N ALA A 86 -5.21 1.18 -1.37
CA ALA A 86 -6.34 1.16 -0.45
C ALA A 86 -7.56 1.82 -1.09
N GLN A 87 -8.76 1.55 -0.57
CA GLN A 87 -9.91 2.43 -0.73
C GLN A 87 -9.79 3.51 0.37
N PRO A 88 -9.41 4.78 0.05
CA PRO A 88 -8.99 5.76 1.05
C PRO A 88 -10.10 6.73 1.48
N LEU A 89 -11.29 6.65 0.86
CA LEU A 89 -12.35 7.65 1.01
C LEU A 89 -13.34 7.26 2.10
N VAL A 90 -13.35 8.01 3.21
CA VAL A 90 -14.25 7.77 4.35
C VAL A 90 -15.72 7.79 3.93
N ARG A 91 -16.16 8.81 3.17
CA ARG A 91 -17.56 8.89 2.74
C ARG A 91 -17.97 7.69 1.89
N LEU A 92 -17.15 7.32 0.91
CA LEU A 92 -17.42 6.17 0.05
C LEU A 92 -17.47 4.86 0.83
N SER A 93 -16.71 4.73 1.91
CA SER A 93 -16.70 3.52 2.73
C SER A 93 -18.07 3.18 3.36
N TYR A 94 -18.93 4.18 3.57
CA TYR A 94 -20.31 3.94 4.02
C TYR A 94 -21.19 3.36 2.91
N ASP A 95 -20.95 3.75 1.66
CA ASP A 95 -21.72 3.27 0.52
C ASP A 95 -21.26 1.88 0.05
N ILE A 96 -19.96 1.58 0.19
CA ILE A 96 -19.34 0.31 -0.23
C ILE A 96 -18.53 -0.35 0.90
N PRO A 97 -19.14 -0.66 2.06
CA PRO A 97 -18.38 -1.17 3.21
C PRO A 97 -17.70 -2.51 2.93
N VAL A 98 -18.36 -3.43 2.25
CA VAL A 98 -17.79 -4.75 1.90
C VAL A 98 -16.53 -4.58 1.06
N GLU A 99 -16.60 -3.83 -0.04
CA GLU A 99 -15.46 -3.59 -0.91
C GLU A 99 -14.32 -2.86 -0.18
N THR A 100 -14.66 -1.96 0.75
CA THR A 100 -13.68 -1.26 1.60
C THR A 100 -12.88 -2.26 2.44
N TYR A 101 -13.55 -3.22 3.08
CA TYR A 101 -12.87 -4.27 3.86
C TYR A 101 -12.11 -5.26 2.99
N GLU A 102 -12.69 -5.68 1.88
CA GLU A 102 -12.00 -6.56 0.93
C GLU A 102 -10.70 -5.93 0.41
N THR A 103 -10.75 -4.65 0.06
CA THR A 103 -9.58 -3.93 -0.43
C THR A 103 -8.57 -3.65 0.69
N ASN A 104 -9.01 -3.06 1.79
CA ASN A 104 -8.10 -2.58 2.82
C ASN A 104 -7.58 -3.72 3.69
N VAL A 105 -8.43 -4.64 4.13
CA VAL A 105 -8.04 -5.74 5.02
C VAL A 105 -7.52 -6.92 4.21
N MET A 106 -8.37 -7.51 3.38
CA MET A 106 -7.97 -8.71 2.63
C MET A 106 -6.84 -8.42 1.64
N GLY A 107 -6.89 -7.27 0.95
CA GLY A 107 -5.81 -6.85 0.05
C GLY A 107 -4.47 -6.69 0.78
N THR A 108 -4.47 -6.12 1.99
CA THR A 108 -3.26 -6.03 2.82
C THR A 108 -2.76 -7.41 3.23
N ILE A 109 -3.66 -8.32 3.63
CA ILE A 109 -3.30 -9.72 3.97
C ILE A 109 -2.65 -10.41 2.76
N HIS A 110 -3.21 -10.29 1.56
CA HIS A 110 -2.63 -10.87 0.36
C HIS A 110 -1.21 -10.35 0.07
N VAL A 111 -0.98 -9.05 0.27
CA VAL A 111 0.36 -8.47 0.11
C VAL A 111 1.32 -9.00 1.17
N LEU A 112 0.90 -9.09 2.43
CA LEU A 112 1.73 -9.62 3.52
C LEU A 112 2.03 -11.11 3.35
N GLU A 113 1.08 -11.92 2.89
CA GLU A 113 1.34 -13.32 2.54
C GLU A 113 2.34 -13.46 1.38
N ALA A 114 2.25 -12.57 0.39
CA ALA A 114 3.25 -12.55 -0.68
C ALA A 114 4.63 -12.13 -0.17
N VAL A 115 4.71 -11.16 0.74
CA VAL A 115 5.96 -10.77 1.44
C VAL A 115 6.54 -11.96 2.20
N ARG A 116 5.72 -12.61 3.04
CA ARG A 116 6.13 -13.75 3.85
C ARG A 116 6.66 -14.94 3.02
N SER A 117 6.09 -15.16 1.83
CA SER A 117 6.43 -16.29 0.94
C SER A 117 7.50 -15.96 -0.10
N THR A 118 8.15 -14.79 -0.02
CA THR A 118 9.14 -14.33 -1.01
C THR A 118 10.46 -13.97 -0.34
N ASP A 119 11.45 -14.85 -0.41
CA ASP A 119 12.76 -14.73 0.29
C ASP A 119 13.56 -13.47 -0.06
N SER A 120 13.32 -12.89 -1.22
CA SER A 120 14.01 -11.67 -1.65
C SER A 120 13.57 -10.44 -0.88
N VAL A 121 12.36 -10.42 -0.32
CA VAL A 121 11.84 -9.27 0.44
C VAL A 121 12.55 -9.16 1.77
N LYS A 122 13.12 -7.99 2.03
CA LYS A 122 13.82 -7.66 3.27
C LYS A 122 13.12 -6.59 4.09
N VAL A 123 12.26 -5.79 3.45
CA VAL A 123 11.52 -4.70 4.09
C VAL A 123 10.12 -4.58 3.48
N GLY A 124 9.11 -4.56 4.34
CA GLY A 124 7.73 -4.24 3.98
C GLY A 124 7.27 -3.00 4.74
N VAL A 125 6.85 -1.97 4.04
CA VAL A 125 6.29 -0.73 4.61
C VAL A 125 4.81 -0.66 4.28
N MET A 126 3.97 -0.88 5.30
CA MET A 126 2.51 -0.82 5.17
C MET A 126 2.01 0.56 5.55
N ILE A 127 1.35 1.24 4.61
CA ILE A 127 0.85 2.60 4.85
C ILE A 127 -0.52 2.53 5.51
N THR A 128 -0.57 2.95 6.76
CA THR A 128 -1.78 3.07 7.56
C THR A 128 -2.22 4.53 7.70
N THR A 129 -2.92 4.88 8.75
CA THR A 129 -3.47 6.22 9.01
C THR A 129 -3.63 6.45 10.52
N ASP A 130 -3.60 7.71 10.95
CA ASP A 130 -3.98 8.13 12.29
C ASP A 130 -5.41 7.71 12.68
N LYS A 131 -6.30 7.54 11.70
CA LYS A 131 -7.70 7.12 11.89
C LYS A 131 -7.86 5.68 12.39
N CYS A 132 -6.78 4.91 12.49
CA CYS A 132 -6.79 3.60 13.14
C CYS A 132 -6.90 3.70 14.67
N TYR A 133 -6.58 4.85 15.27
CA TYR A 133 -6.75 5.10 16.69
C TYR A 133 -8.15 5.64 17.03
N GLU A 134 -8.61 5.40 18.26
CA GLU A 134 -9.81 6.03 18.79
C GLU A 134 -9.61 7.56 18.81
N ASN A 135 -10.48 8.29 18.11
CA ASN A 135 -10.36 9.75 18.04
C ASN A 135 -10.81 10.39 19.35
N LYS A 136 -9.86 10.94 20.11
CA LYS A 136 -10.08 11.67 21.36
C LYS A 136 -9.94 13.18 21.21
N GLU A 137 -9.79 13.69 19.99
CA GLU A 137 -9.60 15.12 19.68
C GLU A 137 -8.51 15.79 20.54
N GLN A 138 -7.45 15.03 20.86
CA GLN A 138 -6.34 15.52 21.68
C GLN A 138 -5.38 16.36 20.84
N ILE A 139 -4.65 17.28 21.50
CA ILE A 139 -3.73 18.22 20.84
C ILE A 139 -2.34 17.63 20.51
N TRP A 140 -2.02 16.48 21.05
CA TRP A 140 -0.77 15.74 20.78
C TRP A 140 -1.01 14.52 19.88
N GLY A 141 0.05 14.02 19.26
CA GLY A 141 -0.02 12.82 18.41
C GLY A 141 -0.37 11.56 19.21
N TYR A 142 -1.02 10.59 18.54
CA TYR A 142 -1.31 9.28 19.13
C TYR A 142 -0.03 8.47 19.33
N ARG A 143 -0.04 7.63 20.36
CA ARG A 143 1.05 6.70 20.68
C ARG A 143 0.63 5.28 20.34
N GLU A 144 1.60 4.40 20.10
CA GLU A 144 1.35 3.00 19.73
C GLU A 144 0.55 2.20 20.76
N ASN A 145 0.63 2.57 22.03
CA ASN A 145 -0.12 1.94 23.12
C ASN A 145 -1.51 2.55 23.37
N GLU A 146 -1.97 3.49 22.54
CA GLU A 146 -3.30 4.06 22.68
C GLU A 146 -4.35 3.16 22.03
N PRO A 147 -5.63 3.20 22.51
CA PRO A 147 -6.68 2.35 21.98
C PRO A 147 -6.89 2.56 20.49
N MET A 148 -7.01 1.45 19.78
CA MET A 148 -7.45 1.47 18.39
C MET A 148 -8.97 1.53 18.33
N GLY A 149 -9.49 2.23 17.32
CA GLY A 149 -10.91 2.32 17.08
C GLY A 149 -11.19 3.20 15.88
N GLY A 150 -12.21 2.87 15.13
CA GLY A 150 -12.67 3.67 14.00
C GLY A 150 -14.17 3.66 13.96
N TYR A 151 -14.78 4.83 13.84
CA TYR A 151 -16.23 5.00 13.83
C TYR A 151 -16.85 4.83 12.44
N ASP A 152 -16.04 4.66 11.43
CA ASP A 152 -16.46 4.44 10.04
C ASP A 152 -15.76 3.20 9.43
N PRO A 153 -16.31 2.62 8.35
CA PRO A 153 -15.74 1.42 7.74
C PRO A 153 -14.29 1.58 7.26
N TYR A 154 -13.91 2.76 6.76
CA TYR A 154 -12.52 3.03 6.38
C TYR A 154 -11.58 2.97 7.59
N SER A 155 -11.87 3.75 8.62
CA SER A 155 -11.05 3.84 9.83
C SER A 155 -10.91 2.48 10.52
N SER A 156 -12.01 1.75 10.66
CA SER A 156 -12.05 0.41 11.21
C SER A 156 -11.23 -0.59 10.37
N SER A 157 -11.34 -0.54 9.04
CA SER A 157 -10.53 -1.38 8.17
C SER A 157 -9.03 -1.10 8.29
N LYS A 158 -8.65 0.15 8.48
CA LYS A 158 -7.25 0.53 8.69
C LYS A 158 -6.73 0.14 10.08
N GLY A 159 -7.58 0.17 11.11
CA GLY A 159 -7.28 -0.39 12.42
C GLY A 159 -6.97 -1.89 12.36
N ALA A 160 -7.79 -2.65 11.62
CA ALA A 160 -7.54 -4.08 11.40
C ALA A 160 -6.21 -4.35 10.67
N CYS A 161 -5.85 -3.53 9.67
CA CYS A 161 -4.55 -3.62 9.01
C CYS A 161 -3.39 -3.41 10.00
N LEU A 162 -3.48 -2.40 10.85
CA LEU A 162 -2.41 -2.08 11.80
C LEU A 162 -2.24 -3.21 12.84
N LEU A 163 -3.35 -3.76 13.36
CA LEU A 163 -3.30 -4.90 14.28
C LEU A 163 -2.61 -6.13 13.66
N TYR A 164 -2.91 -6.43 12.41
CA TYR A 164 -2.28 -7.56 11.71
C TYR A 164 -0.78 -7.34 11.46
N THR A 165 -0.37 -6.09 11.19
CA THR A 165 1.03 -5.77 10.89
C THR A 165 1.91 -5.66 12.14
N SER A 166 1.33 -5.33 13.30
CA SER A 166 2.11 -5.17 14.55
C SER A 166 2.69 -6.49 15.06
N ASP A 167 1.98 -7.60 14.84
CA ASP A 167 2.42 -8.95 15.27
C ASP A 167 3.50 -9.54 14.33
N ALA A 168 3.56 -9.06 13.09
CA ALA A 168 4.52 -9.55 12.09
C ALA A 168 5.95 -8.96 12.26
N ALA A 169 6.13 -8.01 13.17
CA ALA A 169 7.42 -7.35 13.40
C ALA A 169 8.22 -7.98 14.57
N ASP A 170 7.60 -8.84 15.37
CA ASP A 170 8.20 -9.42 16.58
C ASP A 170 8.74 -10.86 16.39
N ASP A 171 8.54 -11.48 15.21
CA ASP A 171 9.10 -12.77 14.77
C ASP A 171 10.24 -12.57 13.76
#